data_679ef35370ca78dfd20fdfced791d7d0
#
_entry.id   679ef35370ca78dfd20fdfced791d7d0
#
_cell.length_a   1.000
_cell.length_b   1.000
_cell.length_c   1.000
_cell.angle_alpha   90.00
_cell.angle_beta   90.00
_cell.angle_gamma   90.00
#
_symmetry.space_group_name_H-M   'P 1'
#
loop_
_entity.id
_entity.type
_entity.pdbx_description
1 polymer ?
#
loop_
_entity_poly.entity_id
_entity_poly.type
_entity_poly.pdbx_seq_one_letter_code
_entity_poly.pdbx_strand_id
1 'polypeptide(L)'
;MNIRERQAEDFEAVRVLLEEAGLPSKGLERTRGWIAEENGQIISHIALEEAERAVVLRSLVTAPAAQGRGIARHLMDLAEAHAWNRAVLLRTKTVGPWVLRRGYALIASDQVSQSVRSTSEFEGAMCSGYPIYMKG
;
A
#
# COMPACT_ATOMS: atom_id res chain seq x y z
N MET A 1 0.29 21.20 2.17
CA MET A 1 0.17 19.74 2.34
C MET A 1 1.45 19.19 2.95
N ASN A 2 1.32 18.32 3.93
CA ASN A 2 2.46 17.71 4.60
C ASN A 2 2.45 16.19 4.36
N ILE A 3 3.57 15.67 3.88
CA ILE A 3 3.74 14.22 3.67
C ILE A 3 4.79 13.76 4.68
N ARG A 4 4.41 12.78 5.49
CA ARG A 4 5.25 12.30 6.59
C ARG A 4 4.97 10.83 6.89
N GLU A 5 5.83 10.25 7.72
CA GLU A 5 5.62 8.88 8.17
C GLU A 5 4.43 8.84 9.14
N ARG A 6 3.63 7.78 9.02
CA ARG A 6 2.47 7.54 9.89
C ARG A 6 2.95 7.25 11.31
N GLN A 7 2.28 7.88 12.28
CA GLN A 7 2.51 7.66 13.70
C GLN A 7 1.35 6.86 14.30
N ALA A 8 1.53 6.36 15.54
CA ALA A 8 0.50 5.56 16.20
C ALA A 8 -0.83 6.31 16.34
N GLU A 9 -0.78 7.60 16.63
CA GLU A 9 -1.98 8.43 16.79
C GLU A 9 -2.75 8.63 15.47
N ASP A 10 -2.15 8.28 14.34
CA ASP A 10 -2.79 8.41 13.03
C ASP A 10 -3.68 7.22 12.69
N PHE A 11 -3.57 6.09 13.41
CA PHE A 11 -4.22 4.84 13.04
C PHE A 11 -5.73 4.97 12.88
N GLU A 12 -6.40 5.67 13.79
CA GLU A 12 -7.85 5.80 13.71
C GLU A 12 -8.30 6.55 12.47
N ALA A 13 -7.64 7.66 12.14
CA ALA A 13 -7.98 8.44 10.95
C ALA A 13 -7.71 7.62 9.68
N VAL A 14 -6.60 6.86 9.65
CA VAL A 14 -6.28 5.99 8.52
C VAL A 14 -7.32 4.89 8.38
N ARG A 15 -7.74 4.27 9.50
CA ARG A 15 -8.75 3.23 9.48
C ARG A 15 -10.05 3.74 8.85
N VAL A 16 -10.49 4.93 9.27
CA VAL A 16 -11.70 5.53 8.71
C VAL A 16 -11.56 5.78 7.22
N LEU A 17 -10.41 6.34 6.81
CA LEU A 17 -10.16 6.60 5.39
C LEU A 17 -10.22 5.32 4.55
N LEU A 18 -9.64 4.22 5.06
CA LEU A 18 -9.66 2.93 4.38
C LEU A 18 -11.08 2.36 4.32
N GLU A 19 -11.82 2.40 5.42
CA GLU A 19 -13.19 1.89 5.46
C GLU A 19 -14.09 2.63 4.48
N GLU A 20 -13.96 3.94 4.39
CA GLU A 20 -14.74 4.75 3.45
C GLU A 20 -14.44 4.36 2.00
N ALA A 21 -13.23 3.88 1.72
CA ALA A 21 -12.84 3.41 0.39
C ALA A 21 -13.12 1.93 0.16
N GLY A 22 -13.68 1.23 1.15
CA GLY A 22 -13.96 -0.21 1.04
C GLY A 22 -12.72 -1.07 1.13
N LEU A 23 -11.65 -0.59 1.75
CA LEU A 23 -10.39 -1.32 1.88
C LEU A 23 -10.21 -1.85 3.31
N PRO A 24 -9.56 -3.02 3.46
CA PRO A 24 -9.33 -3.58 4.78
C PRO A 24 -8.28 -2.82 5.56
N SER A 25 -8.48 -2.73 6.89
CA SER A 25 -7.52 -2.11 7.79
C SER A 25 -6.83 -3.11 8.70
N LYS A 26 -7.23 -4.38 8.64
CA LYS A 26 -6.66 -5.43 9.49
C LYS A 26 -5.16 -5.59 9.21
N GLY A 27 -4.36 -5.68 10.27
CA GLY A 27 -2.92 -5.90 10.16
C GLY A 27 -2.09 -4.63 9.96
N LEU A 28 -2.71 -3.46 9.99
CA LEU A 28 -1.97 -2.20 9.82
C LEU A 28 -0.87 -2.02 10.87
N GLU A 29 -1.05 -2.56 12.08
CA GLU A 29 -0.06 -2.47 13.15
C GLU A 29 1.23 -3.22 12.80
N ARG A 30 1.20 -4.08 11.81
CA ARG A 30 2.37 -4.82 11.32
C ARG A 30 3.12 -4.07 10.22
N THR A 31 2.66 -2.87 9.88
CA THR A 31 3.17 -2.13 8.74
C THR A 31 3.81 -0.82 9.15
N ARG A 32 4.72 -0.35 8.31
CA ARG A 32 5.18 1.03 8.30
C ARG A 32 4.34 1.78 7.28
N GLY A 33 4.04 3.05 7.52
CA GLY A 33 3.19 3.79 6.60
C GLY A 33 3.59 5.24 6.44
N TRP A 34 3.08 5.84 5.37
CA TRP A 34 3.25 7.26 5.08
C TRP A 34 1.89 7.86 4.80
N ILE A 35 1.72 9.10 5.20
CA ILE A 35 0.46 9.79 5.03
C ILE A 35 0.69 11.16 4.39
N ALA A 36 -0.36 11.66 3.74
CA ALA A 36 -0.45 13.06 3.35
C ALA A 36 -1.51 13.72 4.22
N GLU A 37 -1.15 14.87 4.78
CA GLU A 37 -1.99 15.60 5.71
C GLU A 37 -2.20 17.01 5.20
N GLU A 38 -3.44 17.50 5.24
CA GLU A 38 -3.79 18.84 4.80
C GLU A 38 -4.87 19.39 5.70
N ASN A 39 -4.65 20.59 6.22
CA ASN A 39 -5.60 21.24 7.12
C ASN A 39 -5.98 20.36 8.33
N GLY A 40 -5.00 19.64 8.88
CA GLY A 40 -5.21 18.77 10.02
C GLY A 40 -5.90 17.45 9.70
N GLN A 41 -6.15 17.13 8.44
CA GLN A 41 -6.81 15.90 8.03
C GLN A 41 -5.89 15.05 7.21
N ILE A 42 -5.92 13.72 7.47
CA ILE A 42 -5.19 12.75 6.66
C ILE A 42 -6.02 12.47 5.41
N ILE A 43 -5.45 12.76 4.25
CA ILE A 43 -6.14 12.65 2.97
C ILE A 43 -5.60 11.53 2.08
N SER A 44 -4.48 10.92 2.44
CA SER A 44 -3.92 9.80 1.67
C SER A 44 -3.00 8.97 2.56
N HIS A 45 -2.82 7.70 2.21
CA HIS A 45 -2.04 6.75 3.00
C HIS A 45 -1.50 5.63 2.11
N ILE A 46 -0.33 5.13 2.47
CA ILE A 46 0.21 3.87 1.94
C ILE A 46 0.90 3.13 3.08
N ALA A 47 0.83 1.81 3.05
CA ALA A 47 1.51 0.97 4.03
C ALA A 47 2.48 -0.01 3.36
N LEU A 48 3.53 -0.36 4.09
CA LEU A 48 4.55 -1.30 3.67
C LEU A 48 4.77 -2.31 4.80
N GLU A 49 4.69 -3.58 4.48
CA GLU A 49 5.03 -4.64 5.43
C GLU A 49 6.27 -5.38 4.91
N GLU A 50 7.23 -5.61 5.81
CA GLU A 50 8.47 -6.27 5.43
C GLU A 50 8.31 -7.78 5.37
N ALA A 51 8.91 -8.39 4.36
CA ALA A 51 9.06 -9.83 4.22
C ALA A 51 10.54 -10.13 3.98
N GLU A 52 10.89 -11.41 3.89
CA GLU A 52 12.26 -11.77 3.60
C GLU A 52 12.57 -11.41 2.15
N ARG A 53 13.55 -10.51 1.95
CA ARG A 53 14.04 -10.04 0.64
C ARG A 53 12.98 -9.33 -0.20
N ALA A 54 11.86 -8.95 0.40
CA ALA A 54 10.79 -8.30 -0.32
C ALA A 54 10.01 -7.41 0.63
N VAL A 55 9.24 -6.48 0.07
CA VAL A 55 8.25 -5.71 0.81
C VAL A 55 6.92 -5.85 0.11
N VAL A 56 5.85 -5.76 0.90
CA VAL A 56 4.47 -5.80 0.39
C VAL A 56 3.85 -4.44 0.65
N LEU A 57 3.36 -3.80 -0.41
CA LEU A 57 2.62 -2.55 -0.30
C LEU A 57 1.14 -2.85 -0.21
N ARG A 58 0.44 -2.08 0.61
CA ARG A 58 -1.00 -2.24 0.78
C ARG A 58 -1.63 -0.94 1.25
N SER A 59 -2.94 -0.92 1.28
CA SER A 59 -3.70 0.17 1.92
C SER A 59 -3.38 1.53 1.30
N LEU A 60 -3.16 1.55 0.00
CA LEU A 60 -2.98 2.79 -0.75
C LEU A 60 -4.36 3.38 -0.99
N VAL A 61 -4.58 4.56 -0.45
CA VAL A 61 -5.87 5.24 -0.53
C VAL A 61 -5.66 6.74 -0.61
N THR A 62 -6.51 7.41 -1.37
CA THR A 62 -6.56 8.88 -1.42
C THR A 62 -8.02 9.29 -1.33
N ALA A 63 -8.32 10.22 -0.43
CA ALA A 63 -9.67 10.74 -0.28
C ALA A 63 -10.19 11.25 -1.64
N PRO A 64 -11.48 11.04 -1.96
CA PRO A 64 -12.01 11.40 -3.28
C PRO A 64 -11.72 12.86 -3.68
N ALA A 65 -11.86 13.81 -2.75
CA ALA A 65 -11.62 15.21 -3.03
C ALA A 65 -10.16 15.56 -3.30
N ALA A 66 -9.22 14.67 -2.94
CA ALA A 66 -7.79 14.89 -3.11
C ALA A 66 -7.18 14.11 -4.28
N GLN A 67 -7.98 13.33 -4.98
CA GLN A 67 -7.50 12.54 -6.12
C GLN A 67 -7.12 13.44 -7.29
N GLY A 68 -6.21 12.93 -8.14
CA GLY A 68 -5.79 13.66 -9.34
C GLY A 68 -4.71 14.71 -9.09
N ARG A 69 -4.13 14.75 -7.89
CA ARG A 69 -3.11 15.73 -7.52
C ARG A 69 -1.69 15.16 -7.46
N GLY A 70 -1.52 13.88 -7.78
CA GLY A 70 -0.22 13.22 -7.73
C GLY A 70 0.21 12.75 -6.34
N ILE A 71 -0.70 12.76 -5.36
CA ILE A 71 -0.37 12.39 -3.98
C ILE A 71 -0.04 10.90 -3.89
N ALA A 72 -0.87 10.04 -4.50
CA ALA A 72 -0.64 8.60 -4.49
C ALA A 72 0.72 8.25 -5.11
N ARG A 73 1.09 8.92 -6.20
CA ARG A 73 2.39 8.72 -6.84
C ARG A 73 3.52 9.09 -5.89
N HIS A 74 3.40 10.19 -5.17
CA HIS A 74 4.41 10.63 -4.21
C HIS A 74 4.55 9.61 -3.07
N LEU A 75 3.44 9.13 -2.52
CA LEU A 75 3.49 8.11 -1.46
C LEU A 75 4.10 6.81 -1.97
N MET A 76 3.75 6.42 -3.19
CA MET A 76 4.32 5.23 -3.82
C MET A 76 5.83 5.36 -4.00
N ASP A 77 6.31 6.53 -4.43
CA ASP A 77 7.74 6.80 -4.56
C ASP A 77 8.46 6.65 -3.23
N LEU A 78 7.89 7.15 -2.15
CA LEU A 78 8.47 7.03 -0.80
C LEU A 78 8.56 5.57 -0.36
N ALA A 79 7.50 4.81 -0.56
CA ALA A 79 7.48 3.40 -0.18
C ALA A 79 8.49 2.59 -0.98
N GLU A 80 8.57 2.84 -2.28
CA GLU A 80 9.54 2.15 -3.15
C GLU A 80 10.97 2.50 -2.79
N ALA A 81 11.22 3.76 -2.44
CA ALA A 81 12.54 4.19 -1.99
C ALA A 81 12.95 3.48 -0.69
N HIS A 82 12.00 3.29 0.21
CA HIS A 82 12.25 2.56 1.46
C HIS A 82 12.55 1.08 1.19
N ALA A 83 11.93 0.50 0.18
CA ALA A 83 12.21 -0.88 -0.21
C ALA A 83 13.65 -1.06 -0.73
N TRP A 84 14.19 -0.01 -1.28
CA TRP A 84 15.53 0.05 -1.84
C TRP A 84 15.71 -1.01 -2.94
N ASN A 85 16.60 -2.00 -2.77
CA ASN A 85 16.85 -3.00 -3.81
C ASN A 85 16.07 -4.29 -3.60
N ARG A 86 15.10 -4.30 -2.70
CA ARG A 86 14.25 -5.46 -2.48
C ARG A 86 13.10 -5.48 -3.48
N ALA A 87 12.57 -6.66 -3.75
CA ALA A 87 11.38 -6.80 -4.57
C ALA A 87 10.19 -6.13 -3.88
N VAL A 88 9.31 -5.50 -4.66
CA VAL A 88 8.10 -4.85 -4.17
C VAL A 88 6.90 -5.58 -4.76
N LEU A 89 6.01 -6.06 -3.90
CA LEU A 89 4.80 -6.75 -4.33
C LEU A 89 3.57 -6.02 -3.83
N LEU A 90 2.49 -6.12 -4.61
CA LEU A 90 1.17 -5.65 -4.20
C LEU A 90 0.09 -6.45 -4.89
N ARG A 91 -1.10 -6.45 -4.30
CA ARG A 91 -2.30 -7.02 -4.92
C ARG A 91 -3.30 -5.90 -5.13
N THR A 92 -3.90 -5.83 -6.30
CA THR A 92 -4.90 -4.82 -6.57
C THR A 92 -5.91 -5.31 -7.60
N LYS A 93 -7.14 -4.88 -7.45
CA LYS A 93 -8.22 -5.13 -8.40
C LYS A 93 -8.42 -3.94 -9.36
N THR A 94 -8.05 -2.74 -8.92
CA THR A 94 -8.49 -1.52 -9.58
C THR A 94 -7.38 -0.69 -10.23
N VAL A 95 -6.14 -0.75 -9.73
CA VAL A 95 -5.06 0.12 -10.22
C VAL A 95 -4.00 -0.63 -11.03
N GLY A 96 -4.34 -1.82 -11.56
CA GLY A 96 -3.42 -2.62 -12.35
C GLY A 96 -2.74 -1.85 -13.47
N PRO A 97 -3.46 -1.15 -14.35
CA PRO A 97 -2.83 -0.38 -15.44
C PRO A 97 -1.85 0.66 -14.92
N TRP A 98 -2.16 1.30 -13.79
CA TRP A 98 -1.29 2.31 -13.20
C TRP A 98 0.04 1.70 -12.70
N VAL A 99 -0.04 0.56 -11.99
CA VAL A 99 1.19 -0.09 -11.49
C VAL A 99 2.02 -0.69 -12.64
N LEU A 100 1.38 -1.19 -13.69
CA LEU A 100 2.11 -1.65 -14.87
C LEU A 100 2.93 -0.52 -15.48
N ARG A 101 2.37 0.69 -15.56
CA ARG A 101 3.10 1.85 -16.07
C ARG A 101 4.25 2.27 -15.17
N ARG A 102 4.20 1.89 -13.88
CA ARG A 102 5.28 2.14 -12.94
C ARG A 102 6.38 1.08 -13.00
N GLY A 103 6.28 0.11 -13.89
CA GLY A 103 7.30 -0.92 -14.07
C GLY A 103 7.04 -2.22 -13.34
N TYR A 104 5.85 -2.41 -12.79
CA TYR A 104 5.45 -3.69 -12.18
C TYR A 104 5.03 -4.66 -13.26
N ALA A 105 5.19 -5.94 -12.98
CA ALA A 105 4.75 -7.01 -13.85
C ALA A 105 3.77 -7.92 -13.10
N LEU A 106 2.78 -8.41 -13.83
CA LEU A 106 1.83 -9.40 -13.29
C LEU A 106 2.57 -10.72 -13.05
N ILE A 107 2.38 -11.32 -11.88
CA ILE A 107 2.96 -12.61 -11.56
C ILE A 107 1.87 -13.60 -11.13
N ALA A 108 2.18 -14.88 -11.24
CA ALA A 108 1.28 -15.93 -10.78
C ALA A 108 1.41 -16.12 -9.27
N SER A 109 0.34 -16.58 -8.62
CA SER A 109 0.34 -16.76 -7.17
C SER A 109 1.35 -17.78 -6.68
N ASP A 110 1.70 -18.77 -7.51
CA ASP A 110 2.70 -19.79 -7.16
C ASP A 110 4.13 -19.24 -7.16
N GLN A 111 4.34 -18.02 -7.67
CA GLN A 111 5.63 -17.35 -7.66
C GLN A 111 5.86 -16.53 -6.38
N VAL A 112 4.87 -16.47 -5.50
CA VAL A 112 4.95 -15.70 -4.26
C VAL A 112 5.61 -16.54 -3.17
N SER A 113 6.65 -16.00 -2.53
CA SER A 113 7.38 -16.70 -1.47
C SER A 113 6.53 -16.89 -0.22
N GLN A 114 6.92 -17.85 0.64
CA GLN A 114 6.21 -18.07 1.90
C GLN A 114 6.27 -16.85 2.83
N SER A 115 7.40 -16.15 2.86
CA SER A 115 7.50 -14.96 3.71
C SER A 115 6.52 -13.86 3.29
N VAL A 116 6.30 -13.70 1.99
CA VAL A 116 5.31 -12.75 1.47
C VAL A 116 3.90 -13.23 1.79
N ARG A 117 3.62 -14.54 1.66
CA ARG A 117 2.30 -15.11 1.99
C ARG A 117 1.93 -14.91 3.46
N SER A 118 2.93 -14.76 4.33
CA SER A 118 2.71 -14.57 5.76
C SER A 118 2.47 -13.11 6.14
N THR A 119 2.57 -12.17 5.19
CA THR A 119 2.25 -10.77 5.46
C THR A 119 0.74 -10.58 5.61
N SER A 120 0.34 -9.50 6.29
CA SER A 120 -1.07 -9.23 6.56
C SER A 120 -1.89 -9.08 5.28
N GLU A 121 -1.32 -8.56 4.21
CA GLU A 121 -2.01 -8.42 2.92
C GLU A 121 -2.36 -9.80 2.34
N PHE A 122 -1.40 -10.73 2.34
CA PHE A 122 -1.59 -12.04 1.72
C PHE A 122 -2.31 -13.05 2.62
N GLU A 123 -2.33 -12.83 3.93
CA GLU A 123 -3.15 -13.62 4.85
C GLU A 123 -4.63 -13.21 4.77
N GLY A 124 -4.90 -11.98 4.32
CA GLY A 124 -6.25 -11.45 4.29
C GLY A 124 -7.11 -12.09 3.21
N ALA A 125 -8.29 -12.58 3.59
CA ALA A 125 -9.23 -13.18 2.64
C ALA A 125 -9.86 -12.15 1.70
N MET A 126 -9.97 -10.89 2.15
CA MET A 126 -10.68 -9.85 1.40
C MET A 126 -10.07 -9.57 0.03
N CYS A 127 -8.73 -9.64 -0.09
CA CYS A 127 -8.04 -9.42 -1.35
C CYS A 127 -7.62 -10.72 -2.04
N SER A 128 -8.10 -11.86 -1.55
CA SER A 128 -7.80 -13.17 -2.13
C SER A 128 -8.33 -13.23 -3.56
N GLY A 129 -7.48 -13.67 -4.49
CA GLY A 129 -7.84 -13.74 -5.90
C GLY A 129 -7.59 -12.47 -6.70
N TYR A 130 -7.21 -11.35 -6.05
CA TYR A 130 -6.81 -10.16 -6.78
C TYR A 130 -5.48 -10.39 -7.49
N PRO A 131 -5.28 -9.81 -8.69
CA PRO A 131 -3.99 -9.91 -9.39
C PRO A 131 -2.84 -9.42 -8.55
N ILE A 132 -1.70 -10.11 -8.68
CA ILE A 132 -0.46 -9.82 -7.94
C ILE A 132 0.54 -9.21 -8.91
N TYR A 133 1.18 -8.12 -8.49
CA TYR A 133 2.18 -7.41 -9.28
C TYR A 133 3.48 -7.32 -8.51
N MET A 134 4.60 -7.37 -9.23
CA MET A 134 5.94 -7.32 -8.63
C MET A 134 6.86 -6.44 -9.46
N LYS A 135 7.72 -5.68 -8.76
CA LYS A 135 8.78 -4.88 -9.34
C LYS A 135 10.09 -5.22 -8.65
N GLY A 136 11.13 -5.46 -9.43
CA GLY A 136 12.45 -5.78 -8.89
C GLY A 136 12.81 -7.25 -8.79
#